data_10e50dc81660792d86b698a8331b0e15
#
_entry.id   10e50dc81660792d86b698a8331b0e15
#
_cell.length_a   1.000
_cell.length_b   1.000
_cell.length_c   1.000
_cell.angle_alpha   90.00
_cell.angle_beta   90.00
_cell.angle_gamma   90.00
#
_symmetry.space_group_name_H-M   'P 1'
#
loop_
_entity.id
_entity.type
_entity.pdbx_description
1 polymer ?
#
loop_
_entity_poly.entity_id
_entity_poly.type
_entity_poly.pdbx_seq_one_letter_code
_entity_poly.pdbx_strand_id
1 'polypeptide(L)'
;MRFSSLLILCCFIQVLVFGQAPSPADYQDLKYRMIGPFRAGRTVGAVGIPSQPNVFYMGVNNGGVWKTDDYGRTWIPIFDGASTGSIGDVAVSPSHPNILYVGTGEGLHRPDLSTGDGMFKSTDGGKSWQHIGLSDVQQVARVVIHPSNPEIVFVAALGHPYGANEMRGVFRTRDGGKTWEKVLYINTHTGAMQVELDPSNPEIVYADLWEHQEGPWENSSFSGTNNGLFKSTDGGNTWRKLEKGLPGAAQGLGRIGVDISRSNSKKLFATVDARENGGIYTSDDGGETWRLVTADRRLWGRGSDFAEIRIHPLNPDILFVANVASYTSKDGGRTWSSLKGAPGGDDYHRIWINPLNPNTMIFAADQGAVVTVNGGRTWSSWYNQPTAQLYHVSTDNQFPYWVYGGQQESGAIGTASRGPGGQISFRDWMGVGADEYAYVAPDPKNPDIIYGGRVTRFNKKTGQLQSVAPEALRSGKYRMLRTLPLLFHPADPNQ
;
A
#
# COMPACT_ATOMS: atom_id res chain seq x y z
N MET A 1 13.05 47.08 -76.34
CA MET A 1 13.24 47.01 -74.89
C MET A 1 12.50 45.85 -74.38
N ARG A 2 13.16 44.76 -74.05
CA ARG A 2 12.54 43.53 -73.48
C ARG A 2 13.07 43.42 -72.05
N PHE A 3 12.18 43.54 -71.07
CA PHE A 3 12.47 43.25 -69.65
C PHE A 3 12.31 41.76 -69.42
N SER A 4 13.40 41.11 -69.08
CA SER A 4 13.37 39.72 -68.60
C SER A 4 13.22 39.73 -67.09
N SER A 5 12.06 39.28 -66.61
CA SER A 5 11.83 39.07 -65.16
C SER A 5 12.48 37.76 -64.70
N LEU A 6 13.49 37.88 -63.87
CA LEU A 6 14.16 36.78 -63.21
C LEU A 6 13.35 36.37 -61.98
N LEU A 7 12.67 35.25 -62.08
CA LEU A 7 11.92 34.66 -60.97
C LEU A 7 12.90 33.89 -60.06
N ILE A 8 13.24 34.44 -58.90
CA ILE A 8 14.03 33.73 -57.89
C ILE A 8 13.07 32.81 -57.11
N LEU A 9 13.17 31.54 -57.41
CA LEU A 9 12.47 30.48 -56.67
C LEU A 9 13.28 30.19 -55.39
N CYS A 10 12.88 30.78 -54.27
CA CYS A 10 13.42 30.41 -52.94
C CYS A 10 12.81 29.06 -52.53
N CYS A 11 13.54 27.98 -52.77
CA CYS A 11 13.25 26.70 -52.15
C CYS A 11 13.50 26.78 -50.64
N PHE A 12 12.47 26.91 -49.83
CA PHE A 12 12.55 26.65 -48.39
C PHE A 12 12.72 25.15 -48.19
N ILE A 13 13.94 24.70 -48.01
CA ILE A 13 14.23 23.37 -47.49
C ILE A 13 13.90 23.45 -45.99
N GLN A 14 12.73 23.00 -45.60
CA GLN A 14 12.46 22.70 -44.20
C GLN A 14 13.29 21.46 -43.83
N VAL A 15 14.43 21.68 -43.24
CA VAL A 15 15.18 20.63 -42.54
C VAL A 15 14.34 20.27 -41.30
N LEU A 16 13.54 19.24 -41.40
CA LEU A 16 12.97 18.61 -40.22
C LEU A 16 14.13 18.03 -39.41
N VAL A 17 14.63 18.79 -38.46
CA VAL A 17 15.52 18.27 -37.43
C VAL A 17 14.66 17.36 -36.55
N PHE A 18 14.58 16.09 -36.89
CA PHE A 18 14.14 15.06 -35.94
C PHE A 18 15.23 15.04 -34.86
N GLY A 19 14.96 15.65 -33.74
CA GLY A 19 15.77 15.44 -32.54
C GLY A 19 15.85 13.94 -32.31
N GLN A 20 17.02 13.37 -32.50
CA GLN A 20 17.25 11.96 -32.21
C GLN A 20 17.01 11.77 -30.72
N ALA A 21 16.07 10.91 -30.34
CA ALA A 21 15.86 10.59 -28.93
C ALA A 21 17.21 10.12 -28.35
N PRO A 22 17.60 10.62 -27.16
CA PRO A 22 18.85 10.19 -26.55
C PRO A 22 18.89 8.67 -26.43
N SER A 23 20.00 8.07 -26.81
CA SER A 23 20.17 6.63 -26.65
C SER A 23 20.46 6.30 -25.18
N PRO A 24 20.18 5.07 -24.71
CA PRO A 24 20.57 4.66 -23.36
C PRO A 24 22.07 4.89 -23.06
N ALA A 25 22.94 4.86 -24.09
CA ALA A 25 24.36 5.11 -23.94
C ALA A 25 24.69 6.57 -23.58
N ASP A 26 23.82 7.52 -23.93
CA ASP A 26 24.05 8.95 -23.67
C ASP A 26 23.85 9.33 -22.20
N TYR A 27 23.14 8.49 -21.44
CA TYR A 27 22.85 8.73 -20.02
C TYR A 27 23.20 7.54 -19.11
N GLN A 28 23.94 6.54 -19.59
CA GLN A 28 24.36 5.37 -18.82
C GLN A 28 25.19 5.70 -17.57
N ASP A 29 25.86 6.85 -17.56
CA ASP A 29 26.66 7.34 -16.42
C ASP A 29 25.83 8.08 -15.38
N LEU A 30 24.56 8.40 -15.69
CA LEU A 30 23.63 8.96 -14.71
C LEU A 30 23.19 7.84 -13.77
N LYS A 31 23.40 8.05 -12.47
CA LYS A 31 23.03 7.10 -11.43
C LYS A 31 22.07 7.74 -10.45
N TYR A 32 21.03 7.03 -10.09
CA TYR A 32 20.17 7.43 -8.98
C TYR A 32 20.98 7.43 -7.69
N ARG A 33 20.73 8.43 -6.85
CA ARG A 33 21.32 8.58 -5.54
C ARG A 33 20.22 8.81 -4.51
N MET A 34 20.25 8.05 -3.42
CA MET A 34 19.34 8.24 -2.31
C MET A 34 19.64 9.57 -1.60
N ILE A 35 18.64 10.42 -1.49
CA ILE A 35 18.73 11.69 -0.75
C ILE A 35 17.79 11.73 0.47
N GLY A 36 17.04 10.65 0.74
CA GLY A 36 16.02 10.61 1.79
C GLY A 36 14.68 11.16 1.32
N PRO A 37 13.76 11.40 2.24
CA PRO A 37 13.88 11.23 3.68
C PRO A 37 13.87 9.76 4.09
N PHE A 38 14.51 9.46 5.23
CA PHE A 38 14.47 8.13 5.87
C PHE A 38 13.33 8.13 6.89
N ARG A 39 12.10 8.25 6.42
CA ARG A 39 10.91 8.42 7.26
C ARG A 39 9.87 7.33 7.05
N ALA A 40 10.21 6.33 6.24
CA ALA A 40 9.29 5.31 5.77
C ALA A 40 8.13 5.87 4.93
N GLY A 41 7.30 5.00 4.41
CA GLY A 41 6.12 5.33 3.62
C GLY A 41 5.16 4.17 3.61
N ARG A 42 3.98 4.35 3.04
CA ARG A 42 2.90 3.37 3.04
C ARG A 42 3.41 1.98 2.66
N THR A 43 3.18 1.04 3.55
CA THR A 43 3.59 -0.36 3.42
C THR A 43 2.35 -1.24 3.58
N VAL A 44 2.06 -2.06 2.58
CA VAL A 44 0.85 -2.89 2.52
C VAL A 44 1.15 -4.39 2.61
N GLY A 45 2.36 -4.81 2.23
CA GLY A 45 2.84 -6.18 2.37
C GLY A 45 3.82 -6.31 3.54
N ALA A 46 3.66 -7.33 4.37
CA ALA A 46 4.60 -7.63 5.44
C ALA A 46 4.58 -9.11 5.77
N VAL A 47 5.76 -9.75 5.77
CA VAL A 47 5.90 -11.17 6.10
C VAL A 47 7.28 -11.45 6.66
N GLY A 48 7.37 -12.44 7.56
CA GLY A 48 8.64 -12.97 8.08
C GLY A 48 8.84 -14.43 7.71
N ILE A 49 10.03 -14.95 8.00
CA ILE A 49 10.36 -16.37 7.85
C ILE A 49 10.25 -17.03 9.23
N PRO A 50 9.34 -17.99 9.46
CA PRO A 50 9.16 -18.60 10.77
C PRO A 50 10.44 -19.18 11.40
N SER A 51 11.25 -19.86 10.58
CA SER A 51 12.52 -20.50 11.01
C SER A 51 13.71 -19.53 11.09
N GLN A 52 13.58 -18.30 10.59
CA GLN A 52 14.60 -17.25 10.59
C GLN A 52 14.00 -15.98 11.20
N PRO A 53 13.92 -15.90 12.53
CA PRO A 53 13.13 -14.88 13.21
C PRO A 53 13.64 -13.44 13.04
N ASN A 54 14.85 -13.27 12.51
CA ASN A 54 15.47 -12.00 12.18
C ASN A 54 15.17 -11.51 10.75
N VAL A 55 14.60 -12.37 9.89
CA VAL A 55 14.38 -12.07 8.46
C VAL A 55 12.92 -11.69 8.20
N PHE A 56 12.74 -10.51 7.60
CA PHE A 56 11.42 -10.01 7.19
C PHE A 56 11.49 -9.37 5.80
N TYR A 57 10.34 -9.31 5.17
CA TYR A 57 10.11 -8.61 3.92
C TYR A 57 8.97 -7.62 4.10
N MET A 58 9.10 -6.44 3.49
CA MET A 58 8.01 -5.48 3.40
C MET A 58 7.78 -5.07 1.95
N GLY A 59 6.52 -4.93 1.57
CA GLY A 59 6.06 -4.39 0.30
C GLY A 59 5.60 -2.96 0.46
N VAL A 60 6.35 -2.03 -0.09
CA VAL A 60 6.09 -0.59 0.01
C VAL A 60 5.30 -0.14 -1.20
N ASN A 61 4.23 0.61 -0.95
CA ASN A 61 3.46 1.19 -2.03
C ASN A 61 4.36 2.11 -2.88
N ASN A 62 4.46 1.83 -4.18
CA ASN A 62 5.35 2.50 -5.14
C ASN A 62 6.85 2.47 -4.77
N GLY A 63 7.24 1.70 -3.75
CA GLY A 63 8.61 1.65 -3.24
C GLY A 63 9.27 0.27 -3.39
N GLY A 64 8.63 -0.69 -4.04
CA GLY A 64 9.17 -2.02 -4.24
C GLY A 64 9.17 -2.89 -2.99
N VAL A 65 9.94 -3.97 -3.03
CA VAL A 65 10.10 -4.92 -1.92
C VAL A 65 11.45 -4.72 -1.25
N TRP A 66 11.42 -4.70 0.07
CA TRP A 66 12.60 -4.55 0.93
C TRP A 66 12.75 -5.73 1.86
N LYS A 67 14.00 -6.09 2.13
CA LYS A 67 14.36 -7.18 3.03
C LYS A 67 15.20 -6.66 4.20
N THR A 68 14.97 -7.21 5.38
CA THR A 68 15.86 -7.09 6.55
C THR A 68 16.28 -8.47 7.01
N ASP A 69 17.49 -8.60 7.56
CA ASP A 69 17.99 -9.80 8.22
C ASP A 69 18.49 -9.50 9.65
N ASP A 70 18.09 -8.35 10.19
CA ASP A 70 18.52 -7.85 11.50
C ASP A 70 17.36 -7.28 12.33
N TYR A 71 16.16 -7.88 12.22
CA TYR A 71 14.95 -7.48 12.94
C TYR A 71 14.44 -6.07 12.59
N GLY A 72 14.63 -5.62 11.35
CA GLY A 72 14.17 -4.32 10.88
C GLY A 72 15.06 -3.14 11.26
N ARG A 73 16.34 -3.37 11.60
CA ARG A 73 17.31 -2.30 11.86
C ARG A 73 17.85 -1.70 10.57
N THR A 74 18.10 -2.55 9.57
CA THR A 74 18.48 -2.14 8.22
C THR A 74 17.57 -2.78 7.18
N TRP A 75 17.34 -2.09 6.07
CA TRP A 75 16.49 -2.55 4.98
C TRP A 75 17.21 -2.41 3.65
N ILE A 76 17.19 -3.47 2.84
CA ILE A 76 17.86 -3.56 1.55
C ILE A 76 16.78 -3.71 0.47
N PRO A 77 16.78 -2.89 -0.60
CA PRO A 77 15.86 -3.06 -1.72
C PRO A 77 16.23 -4.33 -2.49
N ILE A 78 15.22 -5.11 -2.86
CA ILE A 78 15.42 -6.39 -3.55
C ILE A 78 14.54 -6.53 -4.81
N PHE A 79 13.84 -5.47 -5.21
CA PHE A 79 12.86 -5.51 -6.31
C PHE A 79 13.09 -4.41 -7.37
N ASP A 80 14.20 -3.70 -7.32
CA ASP A 80 14.49 -2.53 -8.17
C ASP A 80 14.59 -2.86 -9.67
N GLY A 81 14.83 -4.13 -10.02
CA GLY A 81 14.87 -4.59 -11.42
C GLY A 81 13.51 -4.99 -12.02
N ALA A 82 12.42 -4.90 -11.25
CA ALA A 82 11.08 -5.22 -11.74
C ALA A 82 10.47 -4.06 -12.53
N SER A 83 9.46 -4.37 -13.34
CA SER A 83 8.75 -3.38 -14.19
C SER A 83 7.92 -2.37 -13.41
N THR A 84 7.60 -2.64 -12.15
CA THR A 84 6.81 -1.76 -11.28
C THR A 84 7.31 -1.81 -9.85
N GLY A 85 7.21 -0.71 -9.14
CA GLY A 85 7.43 -0.61 -7.69
C GLY A 85 6.13 -0.65 -6.87
N SER A 86 4.96 -0.71 -7.51
CA SER A 86 3.68 -0.77 -6.81
C SER A 86 3.43 -2.17 -6.28
N ILE A 87 3.43 -2.33 -4.96
CA ILE A 87 3.28 -3.64 -4.31
C ILE A 87 1.88 -3.75 -3.68
N GLY A 88 1.25 -4.90 -3.86
CA GLY A 88 0.00 -5.26 -3.21
C GLY A 88 0.18 -6.23 -2.06
N ASP A 89 0.96 -7.31 -2.26
CA ASP A 89 1.30 -8.25 -1.19
C ASP A 89 2.63 -8.98 -1.44
N VAL A 90 3.25 -9.44 -0.37
CA VAL A 90 4.48 -10.25 -0.40
C VAL A 90 4.25 -11.51 0.42
N ALA A 91 4.48 -12.67 -0.19
CA ALA A 91 4.34 -13.97 0.48
C ALA A 91 5.64 -14.77 0.40
N VAL A 92 5.97 -15.44 1.50
CA VAL A 92 7.10 -16.39 1.61
C VAL A 92 6.53 -17.79 1.77
N SER A 93 7.07 -18.76 1.05
CA SER A 93 6.66 -20.17 1.16
C SER A 93 6.99 -20.70 2.56
N PRO A 94 6.00 -21.23 3.30
CA PRO A 94 6.25 -21.83 4.62
C PRO A 94 7.21 -23.03 4.57
N SER A 95 7.15 -23.82 3.50
CA SER A 95 7.99 -25.04 3.34
C SER A 95 9.33 -24.76 2.70
N HIS A 96 9.47 -23.70 1.89
CA HIS A 96 10.67 -23.35 1.13
C HIS A 96 10.95 -21.84 1.26
N PRO A 97 11.65 -21.40 2.33
CA PRO A 97 11.79 -19.96 2.64
C PRO A 97 12.51 -19.11 1.57
N ASN A 98 13.18 -19.72 0.62
CA ASN A 98 13.80 -19.02 -0.52
C ASN A 98 12.81 -18.76 -1.66
N ILE A 99 11.60 -19.35 -1.61
CA ILE A 99 10.56 -19.12 -2.61
C ILE A 99 9.62 -18.02 -2.10
N LEU A 100 9.58 -16.94 -2.87
CA LEU A 100 8.73 -15.78 -2.61
C LEU A 100 7.82 -15.51 -3.81
N TYR A 101 6.65 -14.98 -3.52
CA TYR A 101 5.75 -14.43 -4.51
C TYR A 101 5.40 -13.00 -4.14
N VAL A 102 5.36 -12.12 -5.14
CA VAL A 102 4.95 -10.74 -5.02
C VAL A 102 3.77 -10.49 -5.96
N GLY A 103 2.67 -10.04 -5.39
CA GLY A 103 1.57 -9.48 -6.13
C GLY A 103 1.73 -7.96 -6.22
N THR A 104 1.65 -7.41 -7.42
CA THR A 104 1.85 -5.98 -7.66
C THR A 104 0.53 -5.23 -7.82
N GLY A 105 0.58 -3.91 -7.59
CA GLY A 105 -0.59 -3.05 -7.53
C GLY A 105 -1.22 -3.04 -6.14
N GLU A 106 -1.23 -1.88 -5.51
CA GLU A 106 -1.74 -1.69 -4.15
C GLU A 106 -3.19 -2.18 -4.04
N GLY A 107 -3.44 -3.14 -3.16
CA GLY A 107 -4.74 -3.75 -2.93
C GLY A 107 -5.62 -2.96 -1.97
N LEU A 108 -5.67 -1.64 -2.11
CA LEU A 108 -6.52 -0.74 -1.34
C LEU A 108 -7.48 0.03 -2.25
N HIS A 109 -8.40 0.75 -1.65
CA HIS A 109 -9.34 1.62 -2.34
C HIS A 109 -8.99 3.09 -2.06
N ARG A 110 -8.18 3.68 -2.94
CA ARG A 110 -7.60 5.02 -2.78
C ARG A 110 -7.53 5.74 -4.14
N PRO A 111 -7.68 7.07 -4.20
CA PRO A 111 -7.60 7.82 -5.46
C PRO A 111 -6.16 7.96 -5.99
N ASP A 112 -5.15 7.66 -5.20
CA ASP A 112 -3.73 7.82 -5.51
C ASP A 112 -3.01 6.50 -5.82
N LEU A 113 -3.75 5.50 -6.32
CA LEU A 113 -3.22 4.17 -6.63
C LEU A 113 -2.35 4.16 -7.87
N SER A 114 -1.22 3.45 -7.77
CA SER A 114 -0.44 3.04 -8.94
C SER A 114 -0.74 1.60 -9.32
N THR A 115 -0.89 1.37 -10.62
CA THR A 115 -1.18 0.03 -11.14
C THR A 115 0.03 -0.88 -11.03
N GLY A 116 -0.23 -2.17 -10.79
CA GLY A 116 0.76 -3.23 -10.83
C GLY A 116 0.94 -3.82 -12.23
N ASP A 117 1.80 -4.83 -12.29
CA ASP A 117 2.08 -5.65 -13.47
C ASP A 117 1.98 -7.14 -13.09
N GLY A 118 0.90 -7.53 -12.42
CA GLY A 118 0.61 -8.91 -12.06
C GLY A 118 1.55 -9.50 -11.01
N MET A 119 2.06 -10.71 -11.28
CA MET A 119 2.74 -11.54 -10.30
C MET A 119 4.22 -11.75 -10.62
N PHE A 120 5.04 -11.76 -9.57
CA PHE A 120 6.47 -12.09 -9.65
C PHE A 120 6.82 -13.22 -8.68
N LYS A 121 7.79 -14.05 -9.06
CA LYS A 121 8.33 -15.16 -8.27
C LYS A 121 9.84 -15.03 -8.13
N SER A 122 10.35 -15.28 -6.93
CA SER A 122 11.76 -15.51 -6.65
C SER A 122 11.94 -16.93 -6.11
N THR A 123 13.06 -17.58 -6.45
CA THR A 123 13.45 -18.90 -5.93
C THR A 123 14.75 -18.86 -5.14
N ASP A 124 15.32 -17.68 -4.95
CA ASP A 124 16.65 -17.45 -4.35
C ASP A 124 16.63 -16.44 -3.19
N GLY A 125 15.48 -16.28 -2.55
CA GLY A 125 15.31 -15.38 -1.39
C GLY A 125 15.26 -13.90 -1.75
N GLY A 126 14.79 -13.59 -2.97
CA GLY A 126 14.62 -12.24 -3.48
C GLY A 126 15.84 -11.64 -4.18
N LYS A 127 16.85 -12.46 -4.53
CA LYS A 127 18.04 -11.98 -5.27
C LYS A 127 17.73 -11.77 -6.75
N SER A 128 16.84 -12.59 -7.30
CA SER A 128 16.33 -12.45 -8.67
C SER A 128 14.82 -12.68 -8.71
N TRP A 129 14.17 -12.09 -9.72
CA TRP A 129 12.72 -12.11 -9.87
C TRP A 129 12.35 -12.49 -11.31
N GLN A 130 11.33 -13.32 -11.42
CA GLN A 130 10.71 -13.69 -12.68
C GLN A 130 9.26 -13.19 -12.67
N HIS A 131 8.87 -12.49 -13.71
CA HIS A 131 7.46 -12.18 -13.98
C HIS A 131 6.74 -13.48 -14.39
N ILE A 132 5.59 -13.76 -13.75
CA ILE A 132 4.87 -15.03 -13.90
C ILE A 132 3.40 -14.85 -14.31
N GLY A 133 3.08 -13.73 -14.96
CA GLY A 133 1.77 -13.48 -15.56
C GLY A 133 0.84 -12.63 -14.72
N LEU A 134 -0.43 -12.63 -15.10
CA LEU A 134 -1.50 -11.78 -14.55
C LEU A 134 -1.24 -10.28 -14.73
N SER A 135 -0.52 -9.85 -15.76
CA SER A 135 -0.16 -8.44 -16.00
C SER A 135 -1.35 -7.48 -16.02
N ASP A 136 -2.50 -7.94 -16.51
CA ASP A 136 -3.70 -7.12 -16.56
C ASP A 136 -4.51 -7.11 -15.26
N VAL A 137 -4.03 -7.78 -14.19
CA VAL A 137 -4.56 -7.66 -12.84
C VAL A 137 -4.02 -6.40 -12.22
N GLN A 138 -4.33 -5.30 -12.37
CA GLN A 138 -3.70 -4.05 -11.91
C GLN A 138 -3.58 -3.90 -10.39
N GLN A 139 -4.37 -4.66 -9.61
CA GLN A 139 -4.32 -4.65 -8.15
C GLN A 139 -4.41 -6.08 -7.60
N VAL A 140 -3.37 -6.49 -6.86
CA VAL A 140 -3.32 -7.75 -6.12
C VAL A 140 -3.39 -7.46 -4.62
N ALA A 141 -4.47 -7.86 -3.98
CA ALA A 141 -4.70 -7.57 -2.56
C ALA A 141 -4.07 -8.59 -1.61
N ARG A 142 -4.00 -9.88 -2.05
CA ARG A 142 -3.49 -10.95 -1.20
C ARG A 142 -2.86 -12.06 -2.04
N VAL A 143 -1.75 -12.61 -1.53
CA VAL A 143 -1.07 -13.79 -2.07
C VAL A 143 -0.92 -14.82 -0.97
N VAL A 144 -1.43 -16.04 -1.18
CA VAL A 144 -1.34 -17.13 -0.20
C VAL A 144 -0.75 -18.36 -0.85
N ILE A 145 0.32 -18.86 -0.26
CA ILE A 145 1.05 -20.04 -0.74
C ILE A 145 0.61 -21.25 0.08
N HIS A 146 0.35 -22.36 -0.60
CA HIS A 146 0.03 -23.62 0.06
C HIS A 146 1.15 -24.04 1.03
N PRO A 147 0.83 -24.46 2.26
CA PRO A 147 1.84 -24.63 3.33
C PRO A 147 2.93 -25.66 3.03
N SER A 148 2.65 -26.71 2.25
CA SER A 148 3.60 -27.77 1.94
C SER A 148 4.02 -27.86 0.46
N ASN A 149 3.31 -27.15 -0.44
CA ASN A 149 3.63 -27.15 -1.88
C ASN A 149 3.75 -25.74 -2.43
N PRO A 150 4.96 -25.19 -2.62
CA PRO A 150 5.16 -23.82 -3.06
C PRO A 150 4.68 -23.52 -4.48
N GLU A 151 4.36 -24.54 -5.27
CA GLU A 151 3.84 -24.36 -6.63
C GLU A 151 2.33 -24.10 -6.67
N ILE A 152 1.61 -24.30 -5.53
CA ILE A 152 0.20 -23.98 -5.41
C ILE A 152 0.07 -22.62 -4.70
N VAL A 153 -0.50 -21.64 -5.42
CA VAL A 153 -0.66 -20.27 -4.91
C VAL A 153 -2.04 -19.75 -5.29
N PHE A 154 -2.68 -19.09 -4.34
CA PHE A 154 -3.91 -18.34 -4.55
C PHE A 154 -3.65 -16.84 -4.50
N VAL A 155 -4.32 -16.10 -5.36
CA VAL A 155 -4.21 -14.66 -5.50
C VAL A 155 -5.60 -14.04 -5.43
N ALA A 156 -5.80 -13.12 -4.49
CA ALA A 156 -6.97 -12.26 -4.46
C ALA A 156 -6.71 -11.04 -5.34
N ALA A 157 -7.47 -10.93 -6.42
CA ALA A 157 -7.34 -9.88 -7.44
C ALA A 157 -8.51 -8.90 -7.35
N LEU A 158 -8.21 -7.63 -7.07
CA LEU A 158 -9.17 -6.55 -7.14
C LEU A 158 -9.46 -6.14 -8.59
N GLY A 159 -8.50 -6.32 -9.49
CA GLY A 159 -8.58 -5.94 -10.88
C GLY A 159 -8.27 -4.47 -11.12
N HIS A 160 -8.89 -3.86 -12.12
CA HIS A 160 -8.66 -2.45 -12.42
C HIS A 160 -9.35 -1.54 -11.40
N PRO A 161 -8.66 -0.53 -10.85
CA PRO A 161 -9.26 0.33 -9.84
C PRO A 161 -10.38 1.23 -10.37
N TYR A 162 -10.25 1.74 -11.61
CA TYR A 162 -11.11 2.80 -12.14
C TYR A 162 -12.20 2.34 -13.10
N GLY A 163 -12.34 1.05 -13.33
CA GLY A 163 -13.33 0.57 -14.27
C GLY A 163 -13.74 -0.88 -14.09
N ALA A 164 -14.81 -1.25 -14.77
CA ALA A 164 -15.25 -2.62 -14.88
C ALA A 164 -14.24 -3.43 -15.71
N ASN A 165 -13.89 -4.63 -15.25
CA ASN A 165 -12.96 -5.52 -15.95
C ASN A 165 -13.11 -6.98 -15.51
N GLU A 166 -12.63 -7.90 -16.31
CA GLU A 166 -12.74 -9.33 -16.04
C GLU A 166 -11.59 -9.89 -15.18
N MET A 167 -10.55 -9.09 -14.91
CA MET A 167 -9.38 -9.53 -14.13
C MET A 167 -9.59 -9.38 -12.62
N ARG A 168 -10.79 -9.73 -12.17
CA ARG A 168 -11.25 -9.69 -10.78
C ARG A 168 -11.53 -11.08 -10.24
N GLY A 169 -11.46 -11.25 -8.92
CA GLY A 169 -11.78 -12.48 -8.23
C GLY A 169 -10.57 -13.24 -7.72
N VAL A 170 -10.67 -14.55 -7.55
CA VAL A 170 -9.57 -15.38 -7.07
C VAL A 170 -8.94 -16.15 -8.22
N PHE A 171 -7.63 -16.02 -8.36
CA PHE A 171 -6.81 -16.81 -9.27
C PHE A 171 -6.01 -17.84 -8.49
N ARG A 172 -5.76 -18.99 -9.13
CA ARG A 172 -4.95 -20.08 -8.60
C ARG A 172 -3.95 -20.54 -9.63
N THR A 173 -2.72 -20.82 -9.21
CA THR A 173 -1.75 -21.63 -9.95
C THR A 173 -1.50 -22.97 -9.23
N ARG A 174 -1.16 -24.01 -9.96
CA ARG A 174 -0.72 -25.30 -9.43
C ARG A 174 0.69 -25.69 -9.91
N ASP A 175 1.32 -24.83 -10.70
CA ASP A 175 2.59 -25.04 -11.36
C ASP A 175 3.58 -23.88 -11.16
N GLY A 176 3.39 -23.14 -10.07
CA GLY A 176 4.28 -22.05 -9.66
C GLY A 176 4.19 -20.80 -10.53
N GLY A 177 3.04 -20.57 -11.13
CA GLY A 177 2.76 -19.39 -11.93
C GLY A 177 3.01 -19.53 -13.43
N LYS A 178 3.27 -20.75 -13.93
CA LYS A 178 3.34 -20.99 -15.38
C LYS A 178 1.97 -20.88 -16.03
N THR A 179 0.93 -21.32 -15.32
CA THR A 179 -0.48 -21.15 -15.71
C THR A 179 -1.30 -20.65 -14.55
N TRP A 180 -2.37 -19.91 -14.86
CA TRP A 180 -3.30 -19.34 -13.89
C TRP A 180 -4.73 -19.70 -14.25
N GLU A 181 -5.51 -20.15 -13.26
CA GLU A 181 -6.93 -20.44 -13.35
C GLU A 181 -7.72 -19.39 -12.56
N LYS A 182 -8.75 -18.79 -13.13
CA LYS A 182 -9.70 -17.96 -12.41
C LYS A 182 -10.72 -18.86 -11.73
N VAL A 183 -10.56 -19.11 -10.44
CA VAL A 183 -11.33 -20.14 -9.70
C VAL A 183 -12.55 -19.57 -8.98
N LEU A 184 -12.61 -18.27 -8.74
CA LEU A 184 -13.79 -17.58 -8.20
C LEU A 184 -13.97 -16.25 -8.90
N TYR A 185 -15.09 -16.08 -9.59
CA TYR A 185 -15.44 -14.85 -10.31
C TYR A 185 -16.96 -14.68 -10.30
N ILE A 186 -17.42 -13.46 -10.10
CA ILE A 186 -18.86 -13.15 -10.12
C ILE A 186 -19.20 -12.24 -11.31
N ASN A 187 -18.57 -11.08 -11.40
CA ASN A 187 -18.81 -10.09 -12.45
C ASN A 187 -17.64 -9.09 -12.55
N THR A 188 -17.75 -8.17 -13.51
CA THR A 188 -16.71 -7.18 -13.81
C THR A 188 -16.52 -6.09 -12.75
N HIS A 189 -17.33 -6.05 -11.69
CA HIS A 189 -17.27 -5.03 -10.63
C HIS A 189 -16.83 -5.60 -9.27
N THR A 190 -16.85 -6.95 -9.11
CA THR A 190 -16.59 -7.62 -7.84
C THR A 190 -15.23 -8.29 -7.85
N GLY A 191 -14.28 -7.74 -7.10
CA GLY A 191 -12.92 -8.28 -6.94
C GLY A 191 -12.77 -9.07 -5.65
N ALA A 192 -11.62 -9.74 -5.49
CA ALA A 192 -11.26 -10.40 -4.22
C ALA A 192 -10.26 -9.53 -3.44
N MET A 193 -10.54 -9.31 -2.15
CA MET A 193 -9.66 -8.58 -1.24
C MET A 193 -8.83 -9.52 -0.37
N GLN A 194 -9.35 -10.68 -0.07
CA GLN A 194 -8.68 -11.64 0.78
C GLN A 194 -8.89 -13.07 0.29
N VAL A 195 -7.88 -13.88 0.45
CA VAL A 195 -7.92 -15.34 0.34
C VAL A 195 -7.09 -15.92 1.48
N GLU A 196 -7.59 -16.95 2.16
CA GLU A 196 -6.90 -17.63 3.25
C GLU A 196 -7.11 -19.13 3.14
N LEU A 197 -6.07 -19.90 3.44
CA LEU A 197 -6.12 -21.37 3.50
C LEU A 197 -6.28 -21.82 4.94
N ASP A 198 -7.11 -22.84 5.17
CA ASP A 198 -7.14 -23.52 6.46
C ASP A 198 -5.75 -24.14 6.72
N PRO A 199 -5.08 -23.76 7.80
CA PRO A 199 -3.71 -24.21 8.07
C PRO A 199 -3.59 -25.71 8.36
N SER A 200 -4.71 -26.38 8.70
CA SER A 200 -4.75 -27.83 8.95
C SER A 200 -5.23 -28.64 7.74
N ASN A 201 -5.98 -28.01 6.84
CA ASN A 201 -6.47 -28.64 5.62
C ASN A 201 -6.53 -27.62 4.47
N PRO A 202 -5.48 -27.45 3.67
CA PRO A 202 -5.40 -26.47 2.59
C PRO A 202 -6.42 -26.60 1.45
N GLU A 203 -7.17 -27.73 1.42
CA GLU A 203 -8.32 -27.88 0.52
C GLU A 203 -9.49 -26.98 0.93
N ILE A 204 -9.51 -26.51 2.19
CA ILE A 204 -10.47 -25.51 2.66
C ILE A 204 -9.89 -24.12 2.42
N VAL A 205 -10.59 -23.34 1.60
CA VAL A 205 -10.18 -21.99 1.21
C VAL A 205 -11.32 -21.02 1.50
N TYR A 206 -11.00 -19.87 2.06
CA TYR A 206 -11.93 -18.76 2.27
C TYR A 206 -11.49 -17.58 1.40
N ALA A 207 -12.46 -16.84 0.85
CA ALA A 207 -12.20 -15.63 0.08
C ALA A 207 -13.26 -14.57 0.36
N ASP A 208 -12.83 -13.32 0.55
CA ASP A 208 -13.71 -12.16 0.59
C ASP A 208 -13.84 -11.58 -0.80
N LEU A 209 -15.05 -11.47 -1.30
CA LEU A 209 -15.36 -10.73 -2.53
C LEU A 209 -16.01 -9.40 -2.20
N TRP A 210 -15.50 -8.36 -2.85
CA TRP A 210 -15.90 -6.99 -2.63
C TRP A 210 -16.19 -6.28 -3.95
N GLU A 211 -17.41 -5.78 -4.07
CA GLU A 211 -17.83 -4.95 -5.18
C GLU A 211 -17.37 -3.53 -4.91
N HIS A 212 -16.38 -3.07 -5.66
CA HIS A 212 -15.79 -1.77 -5.46
C HIS A 212 -15.37 -1.14 -6.78
N GLN A 213 -15.34 0.15 -6.81
CA GLN A 213 -14.82 0.95 -7.89
C GLN A 213 -14.30 2.26 -7.35
N GLU A 214 -13.07 2.60 -7.71
CA GLU A 214 -12.53 3.93 -7.49
C GLU A 214 -13.13 4.88 -8.53
N GLY A 215 -13.49 6.07 -8.08
CA GLY A 215 -13.95 7.13 -8.96
C GLY A 215 -12.96 8.29 -8.97
N PRO A 216 -13.00 9.16 -9.99
CA PRO A 216 -12.31 10.42 -9.90
C PRO A 216 -12.87 11.21 -8.72
N TRP A 217 -12.01 11.90 -8.01
CA TRP A 217 -12.42 12.78 -6.90
C TRP A 217 -13.05 12.06 -5.70
N GLU A 218 -12.61 10.88 -5.37
CA GLU A 218 -13.13 10.10 -4.23
C GLU A 218 -14.63 9.74 -4.33
N ASN A 219 -15.18 9.69 -5.52
CA ASN A 219 -16.55 9.23 -5.79
C ASN A 219 -16.61 7.72 -5.92
N SER A 220 -16.30 7.03 -4.86
CA SER A 220 -16.10 5.60 -4.85
C SER A 220 -17.37 4.83 -4.50
N SER A 221 -17.45 3.58 -4.94
CA SER A 221 -18.43 2.61 -4.48
C SER A 221 -17.76 1.60 -3.57
N PHE A 222 -18.29 1.44 -2.36
CA PHE A 222 -17.72 0.58 -1.31
C PHE A 222 -18.61 -0.59 -0.90
N SER A 223 -19.80 -0.70 -1.45
CA SER A 223 -20.74 -1.77 -1.14
C SER A 223 -21.51 -2.19 -2.36
N GLY A 224 -21.84 -3.47 -2.43
CA GLY A 224 -22.60 -4.03 -3.54
C GLY A 224 -23.37 -5.29 -3.13
N THR A 225 -24.20 -5.79 -4.04
CA THR A 225 -25.05 -6.96 -3.81
C THR A 225 -24.26 -8.27 -3.77
N ASN A 226 -23.07 -8.26 -4.36
CA ASN A 226 -22.25 -9.46 -4.52
C ASN A 226 -21.17 -9.61 -3.44
N ASN A 227 -21.05 -8.63 -2.54
CA ASN A 227 -20.11 -8.70 -1.43
C ASN A 227 -20.37 -9.89 -0.53
N GLY A 228 -19.32 -10.49 0.01
CA GLY A 228 -19.44 -11.54 0.99
C GLY A 228 -18.25 -12.46 1.10
N LEU A 229 -18.30 -13.29 2.13
CA LEU A 229 -17.32 -14.32 2.39
C LEU A 229 -17.72 -15.62 1.70
N PHE A 230 -16.79 -16.22 0.97
CA PHE A 230 -16.98 -17.48 0.24
C PHE A 230 -16.06 -18.56 0.81
N LYS A 231 -16.51 -19.80 0.73
CA LYS A 231 -15.76 -20.99 1.17
C LYS A 231 -15.73 -22.03 0.07
N SER A 232 -14.56 -22.61 -0.15
CA SER A 232 -14.33 -23.84 -0.89
C SER A 232 -13.90 -24.96 0.07
N THR A 233 -14.20 -26.20 -0.27
CA THR A 233 -13.75 -27.41 0.46
C THR A 233 -13.02 -28.40 -0.43
N ASP A 234 -12.68 -27.99 -1.64
CA ASP A 234 -12.09 -28.80 -2.70
C ASP A 234 -10.92 -28.08 -3.41
N GLY A 235 -10.15 -27.32 -2.65
CA GLY A 235 -8.97 -26.61 -3.15
C GLY A 235 -9.31 -25.49 -4.12
N GLY A 236 -10.50 -24.89 -3.99
CA GLY A 236 -10.95 -23.76 -4.81
C GLY A 236 -11.61 -24.17 -6.14
N ASN A 237 -12.00 -25.44 -6.32
CA ASN A 237 -12.70 -25.86 -7.55
C ASN A 237 -14.19 -25.43 -7.53
N THR A 238 -14.83 -25.51 -6.36
CA THR A 238 -16.20 -25.03 -6.14
C THR A 238 -16.28 -24.11 -4.93
N TRP A 239 -17.22 -23.16 -4.96
CA TRP A 239 -17.37 -22.14 -3.94
C TRP A 239 -18.82 -21.96 -3.55
N ARG A 240 -19.06 -21.67 -2.28
CA ARG A 240 -20.36 -21.25 -1.77
C ARG A 240 -20.23 -20.03 -0.87
N LYS A 241 -21.20 -19.15 -0.93
CA LYS A 241 -21.28 -17.97 -0.07
C LYS A 241 -21.67 -18.36 1.36
N LEU A 242 -21.06 -17.72 2.34
CA LEU A 242 -21.35 -17.86 3.75
C LEU A 242 -22.23 -16.69 4.21
N GLU A 243 -23.48 -16.98 4.61
CA GLU A 243 -24.47 -15.92 4.88
C GLU A 243 -25.06 -15.98 6.29
N LYS A 244 -25.02 -17.17 6.93
CA LYS A 244 -25.71 -17.37 8.22
C LYS A 244 -25.05 -16.57 9.35
N GLY A 245 -25.74 -15.50 9.77
CA GLY A 245 -25.31 -14.64 10.88
C GLY A 245 -24.39 -13.49 10.49
N LEU A 246 -23.98 -13.37 9.21
CA LEU A 246 -23.30 -12.20 8.67
C LEU A 246 -24.29 -11.18 8.09
N PRO A 247 -23.97 -9.87 8.12
CA PRO A 247 -24.73 -8.89 7.35
C PRO A 247 -24.72 -9.21 5.85
N GLY A 248 -25.79 -8.86 5.16
CA GLY A 248 -25.91 -8.98 3.71
C GLY A 248 -26.01 -7.64 3.01
N ALA A 249 -26.36 -7.66 1.74
CA ALA A 249 -26.50 -6.46 0.91
C ALA A 249 -27.52 -5.45 1.49
N ALA A 250 -28.62 -5.93 2.08
CA ALA A 250 -29.63 -5.07 2.70
C ALA A 250 -29.08 -4.25 3.87
N GLN A 251 -28.11 -4.79 4.62
CA GLN A 251 -27.37 -4.11 5.67
C GLN A 251 -26.21 -3.27 5.16
N GLY A 252 -26.02 -3.20 3.86
CA GLY A 252 -24.92 -2.45 3.24
C GLY A 252 -23.55 -3.06 3.53
N LEU A 253 -23.44 -4.40 3.35
CA LEU A 253 -22.19 -5.13 3.53
C LEU A 253 -21.12 -4.57 2.59
N GLY A 254 -20.00 -4.20 3.18
CA GLY A 254 -18.76 -3.81 2.52
C GLY A 254 -17.74 -4.95 2.50
N ARG A 255 -16.53 -4.70 2.98
CA ARG A 255 -15.40 -5.61 2.99
C ARG A 255 -15.39 -6.50 4.25
N ILE A 256 -14.91 -7.73 4.09
CA ILE A 256 -14.71 -8.68 5.20
C ILE A 256 -13.23 -9.08 5.26
N GLY A 257 -12.61 -8.91 6.43
CA GLY A 257 -11.33 -9.54 6.73
C GLY A 257 -11.55 -10.80 7.57
N VAL A 258 -10.87 -11.89 7.28
CA VAL A 258 -11.03 -13.16 7.99
C VAL A 258 -9.69 -13.79 8.33
N ASP A 259 -9.62 -14.47 9.49
CA ASP A 259 -8.49 -15.33 9.84
C ASP A 259 -8.99 -16.63 10.50
N ILE A 260 -8.21 -17.71 10.36
CA ILE A 260 -8.51 -19.05 10.79
C ILE A 260 -7.52 -19.44 11.89
N SER A 261 -8.05 -19.92 13.02
CA SER A 261 -7.19 -20.33 14.13
C SER A 261 -6.35 -21.55 13.75
N ARG A 262 -5.02 -21.41 13.90
CA ARG A 262 -4.07 -22.53 13.68
C ARG A 262 -4.23 -23.65 14.70
N SER A 263 -4.69 -23.34 15.90
CA SER A 263 -4.91 -24.32 16.98
C SER A 263 -6.26 -25.02 16.91
N ASN A 264 -7.23 -24.44 16.18
CA ASN A 264 -8.57 -25.00 15.97
C ASN A 264 -9.19 -24.39 14.72
N SER A 265 -9.08 -25.06 13.59
CA SER A 265 -9.57 -24.57 12.29
C SER A 265 -11.09 -24.39 12.18
N LYS A 266 -11.86 -24.86 13.16
CA LYS A 266 -13.29 -24.53 13.26
C LYS A 266 -13.54 -23.14 13.82
N LYS A 267 -12.54 -22.57 14.49
CA LYS A 267 -12.61 -21.22 15.09
C LYS A 267 -12.07 -20.17 14.11
N LEU A 268 -12.95 -19.27 13.69
CA LEU A 268 -12.63 -18.14 12.83
C LEU A 268 -13.06 -16.84 13.50
N PHE A 269 -12.36 -15.76 13.13
CA PHE A 269 -12.79 -14.41 13.41
C PHE A 269 -12.78 -13.58 12.13
N ALA A 270 -13.69 -12.61 12.06
CA ALA A 270 -13.79 -11.69 10.94
C ALA A 270 -14.03 -10.25 11.41
N THR A 271 -13.38 -9.30 10.72
CA THR A 271 -13.79 -7.89 10.71
C THR A 271 -14.82 -7.74 9.59
N VAL A 272 -15.96 -7.15 9.87
CA VAL A 272 -17.04 -6.98 8.91
C VAL A 272 -17.41 -5.51 8.82
N ASP A 273 -17.11 -4.89 7.68
CA ASP A 273 -17.60 -3.56 7.36
C ASP A 273 -19.04 -3.67 6.84
N ALA A 274 -19.95 -2.99 7.50
CA ALA A 274 -21.33 -2.89 7.05
C ALA A 274 -21.99 -1.63 7.62
N ARG A 275 -22.90 -1.04 6.86
CA ARG A 275 -23.65 0.13 7.32
C ARG A 275 -24.46 -0.19 8.58
N GLU A 276 -25.05 -1.37 8.63
CA GLU A 276 -25.78 -1.91 9.77
C GLU A 276 -25.17 -3.24 10.21
N ASN A 277 -25.01 -3.40 11.53
CA ASN A 277 -24.43 -4.59 12.14
C ASN A 277 -22.97 -4.88 11.75
N GLY A 278 -22.18 -3.83 11.40
CA GLY A 278 -20.72 -3.96 11.27
C GLY A 278 -20.08 -4.32 12.61
N GLY A 279 -18.96 -5.07 12.59
CA GLY A 279 -18.33 -5.51 13.84
C GLY A 279 -17.27 -6.58 13.67
N ILE A 280 -16.82 -7.09 14.82
CA ILE A 280 -16.02 -8.31 14.90
C ILE A 280 -16.98 -9.48 15.08
N TYR A 281 -16.86 -10.45 14.19
CA TYR A 281 -17.65 -11.69 14.18
C TYR A 281 -16.78 -12.90 14.48
N THR A 282 -17.38 -13.96 14.99
CA THR A 282 -16.72 -15.25 15.22
C THR A 282 -17.60 -16.40 14.75
N SER A 283 -16.94 -17.45 14.28
CA SER A 283 -17.53 -18.76 13.99
C SER A 283 -16.81 -19.83 14.82
N ASP A 284 -17.54 -20.84 15.27
CA ASP A 284 -17.04 -22.01 16.00
C ASP A 284 -17.22 -23.32 15.20
N ASP A 285 -17.71 -23.22 13.96
CA ASP A 285 -18.08 -24.35 13.09
C ASP A 285 -17.44 -24.29 11.69
N GLY A 286 -16.33 -23.57 11.55
CA GLY A 286 -15.63 -23.44 10.27
C GLY A 286 -16.31 -22.51 9.29
N GLY A 287 -16.98 -21.47 9.80
CA GLY A 287 -17.65 -20.44 9.00
C GLY A 287 -19.08 -20.75 8.58
N GLU A 288 -19.66 -21.87 9.06
CA GLU A 288 -21.05 -22.24 8.71
C GLU A 288 -22.07 -21.30 9.36
N THR A 289 -21.78 -20.86 10.59
CA THR A 289 -22.58 -19.86 11.30
C THR A 289 -21.68 -18.82 11.96
N TRP A 290 -22.15 -17.58 12.01
CA TRP A 290 -21.42 -16.45 12.56
C TRP A 290 -22.26 -15.73 13.61
N ARG A 291 -21.58 -15.19 14.62
CA ARG A 291 -22.20 -14.34 15.64
C ARG A 291 -21.36 -13.07 15.87
N LEU A 292 -22.02 -11.96 16.07
CA LEU A 292 -21.38 -10.70 16.44
C LEU A 292 -20.76 -10.83 17.85
N VAL A 293 -19.51 -10.40 17.97
CA VAL A 293 -18.79 -10.33 19.26
C VAL A 293 -18.82 -8.92 19.81
N THR A 294 -18.48 -7.93 18.97
CA THR A 294 -18.51 -6.51 19.35
C THR A 294 -18.76 -5.63 18.11
N ALA A 295 -19.47 -4.54 18.31
CA ALA A 295 -19.73 -3.51 17.30
C ALA A 295 -18.81 -2.29 17.45
N ASP A 296 -17.72 -2.39 18.18
CA ASP A 296 -16.77 -1.29 18.39
C ASP A 296 -16.14 -0.84 17.06
N ARG A 297 -16.53 0.34 16.60
CA ARG A 297 -16.13 0.89 15.29
C ARG A 297 -14.62 1.16 15.16
N ARG A 298 -13.89 1.27 16.26
CA ARG A 298 -12.42 1.41 16.22
C ARG A 298 -11.74 0.22 15.57
N LEU A 299 -12.41 -0.95 15.55
CA LEU A 299 -11.84 -2.22 15.12
C LEU A 299 -12.15 -2.57 13.66
N TRP A 300 -13.22 -2.00 13.08
CA TRP A 300 -13.72 -2.37 11.76
C TRP A 300 -14.15 -1.19 10.88
N GLY A 301 -14.26 0.01 11.44
CA GLY A 301 -14.59 1.21 10.67
C GLY A 301 -13.54 1.51 9.60
N ARG A 302 -13.92 2.19 8.52
CA ARG A 302 -13.07 2.44 7.34
C ARG A 302 -12.70 1.16 6.59
N GLY A 303 -13.67 0.29 6.31
CA GLY A 303 -13.46 -0.95 5.55
C GLY A 303 -12.89 -0.74 4.15
N SER A 304 -12.98 0.47 3.58
CA SER A 304 -12.27 0.87 2.36
C SER A 304 -10.75 0.69 2.49
N ASP A 305 -10.19 0.99 3.65
CA ASP A 305 -8.74 0.95 3.92
C ASP A 305 -8.35 -0.31 4.70
N PHE A 306 -9.14 -0.70 5.70
CA PHE A 306 -8.74 -1.68 6.71
C PHE A 306 -9.74 -2.82 6.86
N ALA A 307 -9.25 -4.06 6.89
CA ALA A 307 -10.03 -5.24 7.27
C ALA A 307 -9.13 -6.37 7.76
N GLU A 308 -8.01 -6.05 8.37
CA GLU A 308 -7.05 -7.07 8.83
C GLU A 308 -7.35 -7.48 10.26
N ILE A 309 -7.62 -8.78 10.46
CA ILE A 309 -7.70 -9.43 11.77
C ILE A 309 -6.75 -10.62 11.76
N ARG A 310 -6.06 -10.86 12.88
CA ARG A 310 -5.19 -12.03 13.04
C ARG A 310 -5.44 -12.71 14.39
N ILE A 311 -5.46 -14.04 14.37
CA ILE A 311 -5.59 -14.89 15.54
C ILE A 311 -4.17 -15.30 15.97
N HIS A 312 -3.87 -15.19 17.25
CA HIS A 312 -2.62 -15.68 17.80
C HIS A 312 -2.45 -17.20 17.52
N PRO A 313 -1.30 -17.64 16.97
CA PRO A 313 -1.15 -19.01 16.46
C PRO A 313 -1.41 -20.14 17.47
N LEU A 314 -1.17 -19.87 18.77
CA LEU A 314 -1.25 -20.88 19.84
C LEU A 314 -2.47 -20.69 20.76
N ASN A 315 -3.14 -19.55 20.71
CA ASN A 315 -4.29 -19.26 21.58
C ASN A 315 -5.37 -18.49 20.81
N PRO A 316 -6.51 -19.12 20.49
CA PRO A 316 -7.56 -18.50 19.68
C PRO A 316 -8.31 -17.35 20.37
N ASP A 317 -8.14 -17.17 21.69
CA ASP A 317 -8.73 -16.04 22.42
C ASP A 317 -7.90 -14.75 22.34
N ILE A 318 -6.67 -14.84 21.83
CA ILE A 318 -5.82 -13.67 21.60
C ILE A 318 -5.94 -13.24 20.13
N LEU A 319 -6.38 -12.00 19.94
CA LEU A 319 -6.65 -11.43 18.62
C LEU A 319 -5.89 -10.12 18.42
N PHE A 320 -5.59 -9.82 17.17
CA PHE A 320 -5.00 -8.56 16.73
C PHE A 320 -5.83 -8.00 15.58
N VAL A 321 -6.05 -6.71 15.59
CA VAL A 321 -6.74 -5.98 14.52
C VAL A 321 -5.88 -4.82 14.08
N ALA A 322 -5.74 -4.66 12.76
CA ALA A 322 -5.16 -3.51 12.12
C ALA A 322 -6.28 -2.57 11.63
N ASN A 323 -6.18 -1.32 12.01
CA ASN A 323 -7.06 -0.23 11.64
C ASN A 323 -6.27 1.08 11.76
N VAL A 324 -6.91 2.24 11.92
CA VAL A 324 -6.23 3.54 12.18
C VAL A 324 -5.18 3.39 13.29
N ALA A 325 -5.49 2.65 14.34
CA ALA A 325 -4.50 2.11 15.29
C ALA A 325 -4.62 0.59 15.30
N SER A 326 -3.62 -0.11 15.84
CA SER A 326 -3.73 -1.54 16.06
C SER A 326 -4.21 -1.86 17.47
N TYR A 327 -5.03 -2.89 17.58
CA TYR A 327 -5.66 -3.31 18.84
C TYR A 327 -5.41 -4.80 19.09
N THR A 328 -5.45 -5.19 20.37
CA THR A 328 -5.38 -6.60 20.79
C THR A 328 -6.48 -6.92 21.79
N SER A 329 -7.01 -8.14 21.67
CA SER A 329 -7.92 -8.77 22.64
C SER A 329 -7.24 -9.98 23.25
N LYS A 330 -7.61 -10.34 24.49
CA LYS A 330 -7.12 -11.54 25.18
C LYS A 330 -8.27 -12.43 25.69
N ASP A 331 -9.49 -12.14 25.29
CA ASP A 331 -10.70 -12.75 25.77
C ASP A 331 -11.70 -13.13 24.66
N GLY A 332 -11.17 -13.47 23.47
CA GLY A 332 -11.98 -13.84 22.31
C GLY A 332 -12.73 -12.67 21.69
N GLY A 333 -12.16 -11.47 21.74
CA GLY A 333 -12.71 -10.27 21.09
C GLY A 333 -13.75 -9.51 21.90
N ARG A 334 -14.00 -9.86 23.16
CA ARG A 334 -14.99 -9.19 24.01
C ARG A 334 -14.49 -7.82 24.50
N THR A 335 -13.22 -7.75 24.88
CA THR A 335 -12.57 -6.48 25.27
C THR A 335 -11.31 -6.24 24.45
N TRP A 336 -10.98 -4.98 24.22
CA TRP A 336 -9.87 -4.57 23.38
C TRP A 336 -9.05 -3.46 24.01
N SER A 337 -7.76 -3.59 23.90
CA SER A 337 -6.77 -2.55 24.26
C SER A 337 -5.95 -2.14 23.06
N SER A 338 -5.53 -0.89 23.01
CA SER A 338 -4.59 -0.44 21.98
C SER A 338 -3.24 -1.16 22.13
N LEU A 339 -2.67 -1.56 21.00
CA LEU A 339 -1.35 -2.19 20.96
C LEU A 339 -0.29 -1.20 20.47
N LYS A 340 -0.60 -0.48 19.37
CA LYS A 340 0.28 0.55 18.80
C LYS A 340 -0.54 1.59 18.01
N GLY A 341 -0.03 2.83 17.93
CA GLY A 341 -0.61 3.88 17.09
C GLY A 341 -1.73 4.69 17.71
N ALA A 342 -2.16 4.43 18.96
CA ALA A 342 -3.16 5.24 19.65
C ALA A 342 -2.50 6.31 20.53
N PRO A 343 -3.11 7.50 20.69
CA PRO A 343 -4.41 7.95 20.17
C PRO A 343 -4.37 8.51 18.74
N GLY A 344 -3.19 8.69 18.14
CA GLY A 344 -3.04 9.04 16.73
C GLY A 344 -3.21 7.80 15.85
N GLY A 345 -3.24 7.99 14.55
CA GLY A 345 -3.29 6.90 13.58
C GLY A 345 -1.94 6.71 12.90
N ASP A 346 -1.52 5.45 12.79
CA ASP A 346 -0.42 5.07 11.90
C ASP A 346 -0.99 4.34 10.68
N ASP A 347 -2.29 4.08 10.64
CA ASP A 347 -3.05 3.42 9.57
C ASP A 347 -2.46 2.06 9.18
N TYR A 348 -2.77 1.03 10.00
CA TYR A 348 -2.21 -0.32 9.83
C TYR A 348 -2.98 -1.15 8.81
N HIS A 349 -2.25 -1.80 7.89
CA HIS A 349 -2.81 -2.60 6.79
C HIS A 349 -2.56 -4.09 6.92
N ARG A 350 -1.40 -4.49 7.49
CA ARG A 350 -0.99 -5.89 7.52
C ARG A 350 -0.35 -6.26 8.86
N ILE A 351 -0.70 -7.45 9.34
CA ILE A 351 -0.10 -8.07 10.52
C ILE A 351 0.41 -9.46 10.13
N TRP A 352 1.67 -9.72 10.39
CA TRP A 352 2.21 -11.07 10.36
C TRP A 352 2.76 -11.45 11.73
N ILE A 353 2.41 -12.66 12.19
CA ILE A 353 2.79 -13.20 13.49
C ILE A 353 3.56 -14.49 13.24
N ASN A 354 4.77 -14.61 13.81
CA ASN A 354 5.56 -15.83 13.69
C ASN A 354 4.83 -17.01 14.35
N PRO A 355 4.44 -18.05 13.61
CA PRO A 355 3.72 -19.19 14.18
C PRO A 355 4.56 -20.04 15.13
N LEU A 356 5.89 -19.97 15.07
CA LEU A 356 6.81 -20.68 15.96
C LEU A 356 7.16 -19.86 17.20
N ASN A 357 7.11 -18.53 17.12
CA ASN A 357 7.34 -17.61 18.23
C ASN A 357 6.43 -16.39 18.12
N PRO A 358 5.22 -16.44 18.64
CA PRO A 358 4.22 -15.37 18.48
C PRO A 358 4.58 -14.02 19.11
N ASN A 359 5.67 -13.95 19.91
CA ASN A 359 6.21 -12.67 20.36
C ASN A 359 6.92 -11.89 19.25
N THR A 360 7.24 -12.58 18.14
CA THR A 360 7.88 -11.97 16.97
C THR A 360 6.80 -11.66 15.92
N MET A 361 6.66 -10.39 15.60
CA MET A 361 5.64 -9.91 14.65
C MET A 361 6.22 -8.79 13.79
N ILE A 362 5.65 -8.60 12.60
CA ILE A 362 5.83 -7.41 11.78
C ILE A 362 4.47 -6.83 11.45
N PHE A 363 4.33 -5.52 11.60
CA PHE A 363 3.15 -4.74 11.24
C PHE A 363 3.51 -3.75 10.15
N ALA A 364 2.68 -3.66 9.12
CA ALA A 364 2.81 -2.67 8.05
C ALA A 364 1.70 -1.63 8.16
N ALA A 365 2.08 -0.38 7.92
CA ALA A 365 1.24 0.80 8.09
C ALA A 365 1.56 1.86 7.01
N ASP A 366 0.77 2.93 6.98
CA ASP A 366 1.07 4.10 6.15
C ASP A 366 2.41 4.75 6.51
N GLN A 367 2.88 4.54 7.73
CA GLN A 367 4.16 5.02 8.24
C GLN A 367 5.34 4.04 8.03
N GLY A 368 5.13 2.93 7.29
CA GLY A 368 6.14 1.90 7.07
C GLY A 368 5.88 0.58 7.79
N ALA A 369 6.92 -0.25 7.96
CA ALA A 369 6.81 -1.51 8.70
C ALA A 369 7.60 -1.45 10.00
N VAL A 370 7.06 -2.06 11.06
CA VAL A 370 7.72 -2.17 12.36
C VAL A 370 7.73 -3.60 12.85
N VAL A 371 8.87 -4.00 13.41
CA VAL A 371 9.12 -5.34 13.95
C VAL A 371 9.12 -5.30 15.47
N THR A 372 8.49 -6.27 16.10
CA THR A 372 8.62 -6.56 17.54
C THR A 372 9.09 -7.98 17.75
N VAL A 373 9.82 -8.22 18.84
CA VAL A 373 10.31 -9.55 19.28
C VAL A 373 9.83 -9.91 20.69
N ASN A 374 8.96 -9.09 21.25
CA ASN A 374 8.53 -9.21 22.66
C ASN A 374 7.01 -8.95 22.83
N GLY A 375 6.22 -9.34 21.84
CA GLY A 375 4.76 -9.26 21.88
C GLY A 375 4.22 -7.83 21.85
N GLY A 376 4.91 -6.92 21.18
CA GLY A 376 4.46 -5.53 21.00
C GLY A 376 4.84 -4.58 22.14
N ARG A 377 5.68 -5.02 23.10
CA ARG A 377 6.15 -4.12 24.17
C ARG A 377 7.14 -3.07 23.66
N THR A 378 7.96 -3.42 22.68
CA THR A 378 8.84 -2.50 21.94
C THR A 378 8.85 -2.83 20.47
N TRP A 379 9.17 -1.83 19.65
CA TRP A 379 9.12 -1.92 18.19
C TRP A 379 10.41 -1.34 17.57
N SER A 380 10.75 -1.78 16.35
CA SER A 380 11.79 -1.14 15.54
C SER A 380 11.38 0.29 15.15
N SER A 381 12.29 1.04 14.58
CA SER A 381 12.06 2.43 14.18
C SER A 381 11.45 2.53 12.79
N TRP A 382 10.66 3.58 12.55
CA TRP A 382 10.30 4.06 11.21
C TRP A 382 11.47 4.76 10.50
N TYR A 383 12.30 5.47 11.29
CA TYR A 383 13.30 6.42 10.80
C TYR A 383 14.60 5.76 10.29
N ASN A 384 14.57 4.48 10.02
CA ASN A 384 15.66 3.72 9.39
C ASN A 384 15.26 3.13 8.02
N GLN A 385 14.03 3.38 7.57
CA GLN A 385 13.53 2.88 6.28
C GLN A 385 13.74 3.94 5.21
N PRO A 386 14.53 3.63 4.16
CA PRO A 386 14.86 4.59 3.10
C PRO A 386 13.74 4.70 2.06
N THR A 387 12.52 4.88 2.52
CA THR A 387 11.32 5.06 1.72
C THR A 387 10.56 6.30 2.17
N ALA A 388 9.78 6.88 1.26
CA ALA A 388 8.85 7.97 1.52
C ALA A 388 7.87 8.08 0.35
N GLN A 389 6.60 8.28 0.64
CA GLN A 389 5.60 8.55 -0.40
C GLN A 389 5.38 10.07 -0.51
N LEU A 390 5.89 10.68 -1.56
CA LEU A 390 5.74 12.11 -1.84
C LEU A 390 4.66 12.31 -2.90
N TYR A 391 3.71 13.22 -2.63
CA TYR A 391 2.67 13.57 -3.61
C TYR A 391 3.19 14.44 -4.74
N HIS A 392 4.02 15.43 -4.42
CA HIS A 392 4.63 16.35 -5.37
C HIS A 392 6.06 16.69 -4.94
N VAL A 393 6.87 17.07 -5.90
CA VAL A 393 8.26 17.46 -5.68
C VAL A 393 8.52 18.81 -6.31
N SER A 394 9.22 19.68 -5.61
CA SER A 394 9.70 20.96 -6.09
C SER A 394 11.15 21.21 -5.66
N THR A 395 11.81 22.18 -6.28
CA THR A 395 13.17 22.58 -5.94
C THR A 395 13.28 24.09 -5.79
N ASP A 396 14.29 24.56 -5.05
CA ASP A 396 14.65 25.97 -4.99
C ASP A 396 15.90 26.28 -5.85
N ASN A 397 16.33 27.54 -5.84
CA ASN A 397 17.46 28.03 -6.63
C ASN A 397 18.76 28.15 -5.83
N GLN A 398 18.87 27.54 -4.65
CA GLN A 398 20.09 27.55 -3.86
C GLN A 398 21.18 26.65 -4.47
N PHE A 399 22.39 26.77 -3.99
CA PHE A 399 23.49 25.84 -4.28
C PHE A 399 24.13 25.40 -2.95
N PRO A 400 24.08 24.12 -2.59
CA PRO A 400 23.23 23.06 -3.20
C PRO A 400 21.75 23.42 -3.17
N TYR A 401 21.00 23.07 -4.23
CA TYR A 401 19.56 23.27 -4.24
C TYR A 401 18.89 22.33 -3.24
N TRP A 402 17.73 22.73 -2.76
CA TRP A 402 16.89 21.89 -1.92
C TRP A 402 15.77 21.26 -2.74
N VAL A 403 15.36 20.08 -2.29
CA VAL A 403 14.20 19.32 -2.80
C VAL A 403 13.14 19.32 -1.72
N TYR A 404 11.90 19.61 -2.09
CA TYR A 404 10.77 19.71 -1.19
C TYR A 404 9.63 18.82 -1.65
N GLY A 405 8.82 18.33 -0.71
CA GLY A 405 7.61 17.59 -1.04
C GLY A 405 6.70 17.36 0.16
N GLY A 406 5.41 17.24 -0.09
CA GLY A 406 4.43 16.77 0.88
C GLY A 406 4.49 15.24 0.95
N GLN A 407 4.78 14.70 2.12
CA GLN A 407 4.84 13.26 2.37
C GLN A 407 3.56 12.79 3.01
N GLN A 408 2.97 11.72 2.48
CA GLN A 408 1.80 11.06 3.01
C GLN A 408 2.03 10.68 4.49
N GLU A 409 1.04 10.98 5.35
CA GLU A 409 1.03 10.77 6.81
C GLU A 409 2.13 11.47 7.62
N SER A 410 3.07 12.17 6.98
CA SER A 410 4.24 12.71 7.67
C SER A 410 4.43 14.21 7.50
N GLY A 411 3.53 14.89 6.75
CA GLY A 411 3.64 16.30 6.44
C GLY A 411 4.75 16.61 5.43
N ALA A 412 4.94 17.88 5.11
CA ALA A 412 5.92 18.27 4.10
C ALA A 412 7.34 18.35 4.67
N ILE A 413 8.29 18.00 3.79
CA ILE A 413 9.72 17.99 4.10
C ILE A 413 10.52 18.78 3.07
N GLY A 414 11.72 19.17 3.47
CA GLY A 414 12.79 19.66 2.58
C GLY A 414 14.12 19.04 2.94
N THR A 415 14.94 18.77 1.92
CA THR A 415 16.32 18.29 2.09
C THR A 415 17.23 18.93 1.07
N ALA A 416 18.46 19.27 1.46
CA ALA A 416 19.47 19.73 0.50
C ALA A 416 19.84 18.58 -0.45
N SER A 417 20.08 18.89 -1.71
CA SER A 417 20.53 17.89 -2.70
C SER A 417 21.90 17.29 -2.37
N ARG A 418 22.70 17.96 -1.53
CA ARG A 418 23.99 17.48 -1.00
C ARG A 418 24.16 17.94 0.44
N GLY A 419 24.57 17.05 1.31
CA GLY A 419 24.97 17.36 2.67
C GLY A 419 26.43 17.85 2.75
N PRO A 420 26.82 18.52 3.86
CA PRO A 420 28.18 19.05 4.04
C PRO A 420 29.26 17.96 3.99
N GLY A 421 28.94 16.75 4.40
CA GLY A 421 29.85 15.58 4.40
C GLY A 421 29.82 14.75 3.10
N GLY A 422 29.16 15.23 2.04
CA GLY A 422 28.99 14.47 0.79
C GLY A 422 27.94 13.37 0.84
N GLN A 423 27.33 13.13 1.98
CA GLN A 423 26.23 12.19 2.20
C GLN A 423 24.98 12.92 2.69
N ILE A 424 23.82 12.37 2.44
CA ILE A 424 22.55 12.81 3.03
C ILE A 424 22.16 11.83 4.13
N SER A 425 21.84 12.36 5.30
CA SER A 425 21.36 11.62 6.46
C SER A 425 20.06 12.21 7.00
N PHE A 426 19.49 11.63 8.02
CA PHE A 426 18.31 12.18 8.70
C PHE A 426 18.51 13.61 9.26
N ARG A 427 19.76 14.07 9.39
CA ARG A 427 20.10 15.44 9.84
C ARG A 427 19.99 16.48 8.75
N ASP A 428 19.95 16.06 7.50
CA ASP A 428 19.99 16.94 6.32
C ASP A 428 18.61 17.28 5.78
N TRP A 429 17.55 16.73 6.37
CA TRP A 429 16.19 17.05 6.01
C TRP A 429 15.39 17.57 7.21
N MET A 430 14.36 18.36 6.94
CA MET A 430 13.53 19.02 7.96
C MET A 430 12.08 19.12 7.54
N GLY A 431 11.16 19.18 8.51
CA GLY A 431 9.77 19.54 8.28
C GLY A 431 9.65 20.99 7.84
N VAL A 432 8.85 21.27 6.82
CA VAL A 432 8.70 22.62 6.24
C VAL A 432 7.29 23.20 6.38
N GLY A 433 6.51 22.72 7.32
CA GLY A 433 5.29 23.36 7.77
C GLY A 433 4.13 23.37 6.77
N ALA A 434 4.06 22.40 5.87
CA ALA A 434 2.92 22.18 4.99
C ALA A 434 2.28 20.81 5.25
N ASP A 435 1.04 20.63 4.78
CA ASP A 435 0.29 19.40 4.94
C ASP A 435 0.85 18.25 4.09
N GLU A 436 0.41 17.02 4.38
CA GLU A 436 0.83 15.81 3.66
C GLU A 436 0.52 15.86 2.16
N TYR A 437 -0.62 16.39 1.75
CA TYR A 437 -1.04 16.49 0.33
C TYR A 437 -0.52 17.74 -0.37
N ALA A 438 0.43 18.44 0.23
CA ALA A 438 0.80 19.77 -0.22
C ALA A 438 1.63 19.79 -1.50
N TYR A 439 1.32 20.74 -2.35
CA TYR A 439 2.35 21.38 -3.15
C TYR A 439 3.22 22.24 -2.22
N VAL A 440 4.51 22.15 -2.39
CA VAL A 440 5.49 22.94 -1.63
C VAL A 440 6.18 23.91 -2.58
N ALA A 441 6.02 25.21 -2.34
CA ALA A 441 6.55 26.26 -3.21
C ALA A 441 7.56 27.13 -2.42
N PRO A 442 8.88 26.88 -2.57
CA PRO A 442 9.90 27.75 -2.00
C PRO A 442 9.86 29.13 -2.67
N ASP A 443 10.00 30.19 -1.88
CA ASP A 443 10.05 31.56 -2.38
C ASP A 443 11.32 31.76 -3.24
N PRO A 444 11.20 32.12 -4.52
CA PRO A 444 12.34 32.25 -5.40
C PRO A 444 13.30 33.40 -5.03
N LYS A 445 12.84 34.37 -4.23
CA LYS A 445 13.63 35.50 -3.74
C LYS A 445 14.20 35.28 -2.35
N ASN A 446 13.55 34.46 -1.54
CA ASN A 446 13.98 34.19 -0.19
C ASN A 446 13.83 32.69 0.15
N PRO A 447 14.88 31.90 -0.01
CA PRO A 447 14.84 30.44 0.16
C PRO A 447 14.55 30.00 1.61
N ASP A 448 14.52 30.93 2.57
CA ASP A 448 14.09 30.63 3.95
C ASP A 448 12.58 30.61 4.11
N ILE A 449 11.84 31.14 3.13
CA ILE A 449 10.38 31.19 3.12
C ILE A 449 9.83 30.12 2.19
N ILE A 450 8.90 29.33 2.73
CA ILE A 450 8.26 28.23 1.99
C ILE A 450 6.75 28.39 2.15
N TYR A 451 6.06 28.26 1.03
CA TYR A 451 4.61 28.22 0.98
C TYR A 451 4.15 26.81 0.68
N GLY A 452 3.00 26.39 1.21
CA GLY A 452 2.48 25.05 0.93
C GLY A 452 1.12 24.77 1.53
N GLY A 453 0.58 23.60 1.24
CA GLY A 453 -0.67 23.12 1.79
C GLY A 453 -1.85 24.01 1.46
N ARG A 454 -2.64 24.34 2.49
CA ARG A 454 -3.78 25.24 2.39
C ARG A 454 -3.35 26.71 2.50
N VAL A 455 -2.28 27.06 1.80
CA VAL A 455 -1.60 28.37 1.77
C VAL A 455 -1.10 28.76 3.16
N THR A 456 -0.14 28.00 3.64
CA THR A 456 0.67 28.36 4.81
C THR A 456 1.97 29.00 4.35
N ARG A 457 2.58 29.82 5.20
CA ARG A 457 3.90 30.40 5.05
C ARG A 457 4.78 29.94 6.20
N PHE A 458 5.83 29.23 5.86
CA PHE A 458 6.80 28.72 6.83
C PHE A 458 8.13 29.44 6.71
N ASN A 459 8.75 29.79 7.82
CA ASN A 459 10.10 30.36 7.85
C ASN A 459 11.08 29.33 8.41
N LYS A 460 12.01 28.86 7.57
CA LYS A 460 13.01 27.84 7.94
C LYS A 460 13.92 28.27 9.10
N LYS A 461 14.27 29.56 9.17
CA LYS A 461 15.17 30.08 10.22
C LYS A 461 14.54 30.13 11.60
N THR A 462 13.26 30.43 11.66
CA THR A 462 12.56 30.65 12.93
C THR A 462 11.66 29.48 13.31
N GLY A 463 11.36 28.57 12.37
CA GLY A 463 10.37 27.52 12.54
C GLY A 463 8.91 28.02 12.60
N GLN A 464 8.68 29.30 12.31
CA GLN A 464 7.37 29.91 12.41
C GLN A 464 6.48 29.53 11.22
N LEU A 465 5.28 29.06 11.52
CA LEU A 465 4.22 28.75 10.57
C LEU A 465 3.06 29.71 10.70
N GLN A 466 2.61 30.29 9.60
CA GLN A 466 1.45 31.15 9.50
C GLN A 466 0.48 30.67 8.42
N SER A 467 -0.82 30.72 8.69
CA SER A 467 -1.82 30.67 7.64
C SER A 467 -1.90 32.02 6.95
N VAL A 468 -1.64 32.05 5.65
CA VAL A 468 -1.76 33.25 4.81
C VAL A 468 -2.81 33.05 3.71
N ALA A 469 -3.67 32.04 3.89
CA ALA A 469 -4.75 31.74 2.97
C ALA A 469 -5.69 32.93 2.79
N PRO A 470 -6.16 33.21 1.56
CA PRO A 470 -7.19 34.21 1.30
C PRO A 470 -8.44 33.96 2.15
N GLU A 471 -9.16 35.01 2.51
CA GLU A 471 -10.39 34.90 3.31
C GLU A 471 -11.43 33.99 2.66
N ALA A 472 -11.53 34.03 1.32
CA ALA A 472 -12.40 33.16 0.54
C ALA A 472 -12.16 31.67 0.82
N LEU A 473 -10.92 31.23 0.96
CA LEU A 473 -10.56 29.86 1.32
C LEU A 473 -10.89 29.54 2.78
N ARG A 474 -10.68 30.50 3.69
CA ARG A 474 -10.94 30.34 5.12
C ARG A 474 -12.44 30.31 5.45
N SER A 475 -13.26 30.98 4.65
CA SER A 475 -14.71 31.11 4.88
C SER A 475 -15.51 29.86 4.56
N GLY A 476 -14.92 28.84 3.90
CA GLY A 476 -15.62 27.64 3.44
C GLY A 476 -16.63 27.85 2.32
N LYS A 477 -16.67 29.03 1.71
CA LYS A 477 -17.61 29.38 0.62
C LYS A 477 -17.22 28.79 -0.74
N TYR A 478 -15.99 28.34 -0.88
CA TYR A 478 -15.44 27.85 -2.15
C TYR A 478 -15.02 26.40 -2.02
N ARG A 479 -15.15 25.65 -3.10
CA ARG A 479 -14.59 24.30 -3.20
C ARG A 479 -13.07 24.38 -3.17
N MET A 480 -12.46 23.54 -2.37
CA MET A 480 -11.01 23.35 -2.37
C MET A 480 -10.68 21.92 -2.70
N LEU A 481 -9.64 21.71 -3.48
CA LEU A 481 -9.05 20.40 -3.69
C LEU A 481 -8.26 20.02 -2.43
N ARG A 482 -8.21 18.72 -2.14
CA ARG A 482 -7.35 18.17 -1.09
C ARG A 482 -5.89 18.50 -1.36
N THR A 483 -5.48 18.37 -2.63
CA THR A 483 -4.16 18.73 -3.15
C THR A 483 -4.28 20.05 -3.90
N LEU A 484 -4.20 21.17 -3.20
CA LEU A 484 -4.32 22.51 -3.79
C LEU A 484 -3.04 22.87 -4.55
N PRO A 485 -3.07 23.07 -5.89
CA PRO A 485 -1.91 23.53 -6.64
C PRO A 485 -1.41 24.88 -6.15
N LEU A 486 -0.12 24.96 -5.87
CA LEU A 486 0.55 26.17 -5.42
C LEU A 486 1.93 26.26 -6.07
N LEU A 487 2.18 27.35 -6.79
CA LEU A 487 3.45 27.58 -7.48
C LEU A 487 3.69 29.09 -7.66
N PHE A 488 4.95 29.46 -7.78
CA PHE A 488 5.32 30.79 -8.23
C PHE A 488 5.36 30.88 -9.76
N HIS A 489 5.01 32.04 -10.30
CA HIS A 489 5.08 32.27 -11.73
C HIS A 489 6.54 32.24 -12.22
N PRO A 490 6.89 31.43 -13.24
CA PRO A 490 8.29 31.21 -13.60
C PRO A 490 8.99 32.43 -14.15
N ALA A 491 8.25 33.40 -14.75
CA ALA A 491 8.82 34.65 -15.29
C ALA A 491 8.62 35.85 -14.36
N ASP A 492 7.76 35.75 -13.32
CA ASP A 492 7.57 36.84 -12.36
C ASP A 492 7.53 36.27 -10.93
N PRO A 493 8.65 36.35 -10.20
CA PRO A 493 8.78 35.80 -8.87
C PRO A 493 7.94 36.53 -7.81
N ASN A 494 7.14 37.55 -8.18
CA ASN A 494 6.18 38.20 -7.28
C ASN A 494 4.77 37.62 -7.37
N GLN A 495 4.53 36.74 -8.32
CA GLN A 495 3.24 36.12 -8.57
C GLN A 495 3.26 34.63 -8.32
#